data_38c3c2f0cdcf35f3c10bf68c639cf86b
#
_entry.id   38c3c2f0cdcf35f3c10bf68c639cf86b
#
_cell.length_a   1.000
_cell.length_b   1.000
_cell.length_c   1.000
_cell.angle_alpha   90.00
_cell.angle_beta   90.00
_cell.angle_gamma   90.00
#
_symmetry.space_group_name_H-M   'P 1'
#
loop_
_entity.id
_entity.type
_entity.pdbx_description
1 polymer ?
#
loop_
_entity_poly.entity_id
_entity_poly.type
_entity_poly.pdbx_seq_one_letter_code
_entity_poly.pdbx_strand_id
1 'polypeptide(L)'
;SSAASDVYKRQLALLADAGHMLTDTAALLFALLAVQFSRRPPTIRHTFGWLRLTTLAAFVNAIALVVITILIVWEAIERFRTPRPVEGGMMMAIAVAGVLANILSFWLLHHGSEEKNLNVRAAALHVLGDLLGSVGAIIAALIIIWTGWTPADPILSILVSLLVLRSAWRLLKDSVNELLEGAPVSLDIAELKRRMCREIPEVRNVHHVHVWMVGEKPVMTLHVQVIPPHDHDALLDQIQHYLMDHYQIEHATIQMEYQPCHGPDCHLNEGVSGHSHHHH
;
A
#
# COMPACT_ATOMS: atom_id res chain seq x y z
N SER A 1 43.67 2.72 24.70
CA SER A 1 43.00 2.25 23.45
C SER A 1 41.50 1.94 23.62
N SER A 2 41.05 1.59 24.83
CA SER A 2 39.64 1.26 25.13
C SER A 2 38.73 2.49 24.98
N ALA A 3 39.07 3.63 25.56
CA ALA A 3 38.24 4.86 25.50
C ALA A 3 38.02 5.40 24.07
N ALA A 4 39.04 5.32 23.22
CA ALA A 4 38.94 5.73 21.83
C ALA A 4 38.00 4.79 21.01
N SER A 5 38.01 3.49 21.32
CA SER A 5 37.10 2.49 20.74
C SER A 5 35.66 2.75 21.18
N ASP A 6 35.42 3.15 22.43
CA ASP A 6 34.07 3.43 22.95
C ASP A 6 33.52 4.74 22.42
N VAL A 7 34.33 5.77 22.23
CA VAL A 7 33.95 7.02 21.58
C VAL A 7 33.57 6.78 20.10
N TYR A 8 34.39 5.99 19.39
CA TYR A 8 34.12 5.65 17.98
C TYR A 8 32.82 4.84 17.83
N LYS A 9 32.54 3.88 18.71
CA LYS A 9 31.31 3.09 18.73
C LYS A 9 30.08 3.95 19.05
N ARG A 10 30.19 4.91 19.97
CA ARG A 10 29.12 5.88 20.28
C ARG A 10 28.84 6.79 19.07
N GLN A 11 29.86 7.23 18.36
CA GLN A 11 29.72 8.05 17.16
C GLN A 11 29.03 7.26 16.03
N LEU A 12 29.37 5.98 15.84
CA LEU A 12 28.72 5.10 14.87
C LEU A 12 27.25 4.85 15.20
N ALA A 13 26.91 4.64 16.47
CA ALA A 13 25.52 4.47 16.90
C ALA A 13 24.69 5.75 16.69
N LEU A 14 25.25 6.92 17.02
CA LEU A 14 24.62 8.21 16.78
C LEU A 14 24.44 8.48 15.26
N LEU A 15 25.42 8.08 14.45
CA LEU A 15 25.34 8.23 12.99
C LEU A 15 24.26 7.32 12.38
N ALA A 16 24.12 6.09 12.91
CA ALA A 16 23.10 5.15 12.50
C ALA A 16 21.70 5.66 12.86
N ASP A 17 21.53 6.19 14.07
CA ASP A 17 20.26 6.75 14.56
C ASP A 17 19.89 8.02 13.78
N ALA A 18 20.84 8.91 13.55
CA ALA A 18 20.64 10.08 12.68
C ALA A 18 20.30 9.68 11.22
N GLY A 19 20.91 8.60 10.73
CA GLY A 19 20.60 8.04 9.42
C GLY A 19 19.16 7.52 9.32
N HIS A 20 18.67 6.85 10.35
CA HIS A 20 17.26 6.43 10.44
C HIS A 20 16.31 7.63 10.41
N MET A 21 16.51 8.61 11.28
CA MET A 21 15.67 9.82 11.33
C MET A 21 15.67 10.58 9.99
N LEU A 22 16.81 10.64 9.31
CA LEU A 22 16.92 11.26 7.99
C LEU A 22 16.12 10.48 6.94
N THR A 23 16.21 9.15 6.97
CA THR A 23 15.47 8.28 6.03
C THR A 23 13.96 8.39 6.23
N ASP A 24 13.50 8.44 7.48
CA ASP A 24 12.09 8.57 7.85
C ASP A 24 11.55 9.93 7.40
N THR A 25 12.30 11.01 7.66
CA THR A 25 11.93 12.35 7.21
C THR A 25 11.89 12.43 5.67
N ALA A 26 12.85 11.81 4.98
CA ALA A 26 12.89 11.78 3.53
C ALA A 26 11.71 10.99 2.95
N ALA A 27 11.31 9.86 3.56
CA ALA A 27 10.17 9.07 3.15
C ALA A 27 8.85 9.85 3.29
N LEU A 28 8.65 10.52 4.41
CA LEU A 28 7.47 11.37 4.64
C LEU A 28 7.44 12.57 3.69
N LEU A 29 8.57 13.23 3.47
CA LEU A 29 8.68 14.33 2.52
C LEU A 29 8.36 13.88 1.09
N PHE A 30 8.89 12.72 0.69
CA PHE A 30 8.61 12.13 -0.63
C PHE A 30 7.12 11.79 -0.79
N ALA A 31 6.50 11.23 0.23
CA ALA A 31 5.06 10.97 0.26
C ALA A 31 4.24 12.26 0.10
N LEU A 32 4.59 13.31 0.84
CA LEU A 32 3.92 14.61 0.77
C LEU A 32 4.07 15.25 -0.61
N LEU A 33 5.28 15.23 -1.17
CA LEU A 33 5.53 15.75 -2.52
C LEU A 33 4.72 14.97 -3.56
N ALA A 34 4.65 13.66 -3.47
CA ALA A 34 3.86 12.84 -4.38
C ALA A 34 2.37 13.22 -4.35
N VAL A 35 1.79 13.42 -3.16
CA VAL A 35 0.40 13.90 -3.02
C VAL A 35 0.23 15.29 -3.61
N GLN A 36 1.16 16.22 -3.35
CA GLN A 36 1.07 17.58 -3.88
C GLN A 36 1.19 17.60 -5.41
N PHE A 37 2.07 16.79 -5.99
CA PHE A 37 2.22 16.67 -7.44
C PHE A 37 1.02 15.95 -8.08
N SER A 38 0.41 14.97 -7.42
CA SER A 38 -0.75 14.24 -7.95
C SER A 38 -1.98 15.14 -8.15
N ARG A 39 -2.07 16.23 -7.41
CA ARG A 39 -3.16 17.23 -7.54
C ARG A 39 -3.01 18.16 -8.76
N ARG A 40 -1.92 18.04 -9.51
CA ARG A 40 -1.74 18.86 -10.73
C ARG A 40 -2.71 18.41 -11.82
N PRO A 41 -3.29 19.35 -12.57
CA PRO A 41 -4.24 19.03 -13.64
C PRO A 41 -3.60 18.16 -14.72
N PRO A 42 -4.41 17.35 -15.42
CA PRO A 42 -3.96 16.58 -16.57
C PRO A 42 -3.33 17.48 -17.63
N THR A 43 -2.39 16.92 -18.38
CA THR A 43 -1.72 17.58 -19.51
C THR A 43 -1.89 16.74 -20.77
N ILE A 44 -1.56 17.30 -21.94
CA ILE A 44 -1.63 16.57 -23.22
C ILE A 44 -0.78 15.29 -23.21
N ARG A 45 0.34 15.28 -22.47
CA ARG A 45 1.22 14.09 -22.34
C ARG A 45 0.83 13.16 -21.19
N HIS A 46 0.21 13.69 -20.14
CA HIS A 46 -0.24 12.95 -18.97
C HIS A 46 -1.75 13.14 -18.83
N THR A 47 -2.51 12.40 -19.62
CA THR A 47 -3.97 12.56 -19.74
C THR A 47 -4.71 12.22 -18.46
N PHE A 48 -4.19 11.28 -17.66
CA PHE A 48 -4.66 10.98 -16.30
C PHE A 48 -3.98 11.83 -15.21
N GLY A 49 -3.20 12.86 -15.61
CA GLY A 49 -2.40 13.66 -14.68
C GLY A 49 -1.26 12.88 -14.04
N TRP A 50 -0.97 13.20 -12.79
CA TRP A 50 0.13 12.61 -12.01
C TRP A 50 -0.37 11.70 -10.88
N LEU A 51 -1.60 11.19 -10.99
CA LEU A 51 -2.24 10.39 -9.93
C LEU A 51 -1.42 9.14 -9.54
N ARG A 52 -0.74 8.50 -10.49
CA ARG A 52 0.11 7.32 -10.22
C ARG A 52 1.40 7.63 -9.43
N LEU A 53 1.74 8.90 -9.22
CA LEU A 53 2.87 9.26 -8.35
C LEU A 53 2.65 8.84 -6.90
N THR A 54 1.41 8.86 -6.43
CA THR A 54 1.08 8.41 -5.07
C THR A 54 1.33 6.91 -4.89
N THR A 55 0.99 6.12 -5.90
CA THR A 55 1.26 4.68 -5.92
C THR A 55 2.76 4.39 -5.99
N LEU A 56 3.50 5.12 -6.83
CA LEU A 56 4.95 4.99 -6.91
C LEU A 56 5.62 5.37 -5.58
N ALA A 57 5.16 6.42 -4.92
CA ALA A 57 5.67 6.82 -3.61
C ALA A 57 5.37 5.75 -2.55
N ALA A 58 4.16 5.19 -2.55
CA ALA A 58 3.80 4.09 -1.65
C ALA A 58 4.68 2.84 -1.88
N PHE A 59 4.96 2.51 -3.13
CA PHE A 59 5.86 1.40 -3.50
C PHE A 59 7.28 1.61 -2.98
N VAL A 60 7.86 2.78 -3.21
CA VAL A 60 9.22 3.11 -2.74
C VAL A 60 9.28 3.10 -1.21
N ASN A 61 8.29 3.69 -0.54
CA ASN A 61 8.21 3.69 0.91
C ASN A 61 8.01 2.27 1.49
N ALA A 62 7.22 1.42 0.81
CA ALA A 62 7.05 0.02 1.23
C ALA A 62 8.36 -0.77 1.12
N ILE A 63 9.13 -0.58 0.04
CA ILE A 63 10.47 -1.19 -0.10
C ILE A 63 11.40 -0.69 1.01
N ALA A 64 11.45 0.62 1.24
CA ALA A 64 12.28 1.20 2.28
C ALA A 64 11.93 0.61 3.66
N LEU A 65 10.64 0.51 3.99
CA LEU A 65 10.16 -0.06 5.23
C LEU A 65 10.53 -1.54 5.38
N VAL A 66 10.43 -2.34 4.31
CA VAL A 66 10.86 -3.76 4.32
C VAL A 66 12.35 -3.86 4.58
N VAL A 67 13.17 -3.06 3.87
CA VAL A 67 14.65 -3.08 4.04
C VAL A 67 15.03 -2.67 5.46
N ILE A 68 14.48 -1.55 5.97
CA ILE A 68 14.77 -1.08 7.33
C ILE A 68 14.37 -2.13 8.37
N THR A 69 13.20 -2.75 8.21
CA THR A 69 12.72 -3.78 9.14
C THR A 69 13.63 -5.00 9.15
N ILE A 70 14.13 -5.43 7.98
CA ILE A 70 15.11 -6.52 7.90
C ILE A 70 16.42 -6.15 8.60
N LEU A 71 16.89 -4.91 8.44
CA LEU A 71 18.10 -4.44 9.12
C LEU A 71 17.91 -4.40 10.65
N ILE A 72 16.75 -3.98 11.14
CA ILE A 72 16.43 -3.99 12.59
C ILE A 72 16.44 -5.43 13.14
N VAL A 73 15.84 -6.37 12.40
CA VAL A 73 15.86 -7.79 12.79
C VAL A 73 17.30 -8.32 12.83
N TRP A 74 18.10 -7.99 11.83
CA TRP A 74 19.53 -8.38 11.80
C TRP A 74 20.27 -7.83 13.01
N GLU A 75 20.13 -6.54 13.29
CA GLU A 75 20.76 -5.89 14.46
C GLU A 75 20.29 -6.50 15.78
N ALA A 76 18.99 -6.78 15.92
CA ALA A 76 18.43 -7.42 17.11
C ALA A 76 19.03 -8.83 17.34
N ILE A 77 19.20 -9.62 16.27
CA ILE A 77 19.86 -10.92 16.34
C ILE A 77 21.33 -10.78 16.77
N GLU A 78 22.04 -9.78 16.27
CA GLU A 78 23.42 -9.53 16.65
C GLU A 78 23.52 -9.11 18.13
N ARG A 79 22.63 -8.23 18.61
CA ARG A 79 22.52 -7.86 20.03
C ARG A 79 22.18 -9.04 20.93
N PHE A 80 21.39 -10.00 20.44
CA PHE A 80 21.10 -11.23 21.18
C PHE A 80 22.33 -12.14 21.32
N ARG A 81 23.17 -12.23 20.26
CA ARG A 81 24.40 -13.04 20.26
C ARG A 81 25.55 -12.41 21.09
N THR A 82 25.62 -11.09 21.06
CA THR A 82 26.64 -10.32 21.77
C THR A 82 25.97 -9.27 22.65
N PRO A 83 25.47 -9.66 23.85
CA PRO A 83 24.79 -8.73 24.75
C PRO A 83 25.66 -7.55 25.09
N ARG A 84 25.13 -6.34 24.87
CA ARG A 84 25.77 -5.09 25.29
C ARG A 84 25.10 -4.59 26.56
N PRO A 85 25.82 -3.93 27.48
CA PRO A 85 25.19 -3.31 28.65
C PRO A 85 24.23 -2.22 28.17
N VAL A 86 22.97 -2.37 28.50
CA VAL A 86 21.91 -1.40 28.20
C VAL A 86 21.55 -0.65 29.47
N GLU A 87 21.69 0.68 29.45
CA GLU A 87 21.23 1.53 30.54
C GLU A 87 19.70 1.72 30.41
N GLY A 88 18.94 0.92 31.15
CA GLY A 88 17.47 0.91 31.08
C GLY A 88 16.82 2.28 31.30
N GLY A 89 17.43 3.14 32.15
CA GLY A 89 16.92 4.49 32.39
C GLY A 89 17.03 5.41 31.18
N MET A 90 18.17 5.40 30.48
CA MET A 90 18.36 6.20 29.25
C MET A 90 17.48 5.68 28.12
N MET A 91 17.38 4.35 27.97
CA MET A 91 16.49 3.70 27.01
C MET A 91 15.03 4.10 27.23
N MET A 92 14.57 4.15 28.50
CA MET A 92 13.23 4.60 28.86
C MET A 92 12.99 6.05 28.44
N ALA A 93 13.89 6.96 28.72
CA ALA A 93 13.74 8.38 28.41
C ALA A 93 13.63 8.61 26.89
N ILE A 94 14.47 7.96 26.10
CA ILE A 94 14.46 8.03 24.63
C ILE A 94 13.16 7.43 24.07
N ALA A 95 12.74 6.27 24.58
CA ALA A 95 11.53 5.59 24.13
C ALA A 95 10.26 6.41 24.43
N VAL A 96 10.16 7.07 25.59
CA VAL A 96 9.05 7.96 25.93
C VAL A 96 9.03 9.18 24.99
N ALA A 97 10.17 9.81 24.74
CA ALA A 97 10.25 10.91 23.79
C ALA A 97 9.83 10.48 22.37
N GLY A 98 10.22 9.27 21.93
CA GLY A 98 9.81 8.67 20.66
C GLY A 98 8.30 8.46 20.59
N VAL A 99 7.68 7.90 21.63
CA VAL A 99 6.20 7.73 21.69
C VAL A 99 5.49 9.07 21.53
N LEU A 100 5.92 10.11 22.25
CA LEU A 100 5.28 11.42 22.18
C LEU A 100 5.40 12.04 20.78
N ALA A 101 6.58 11.95 20.16
CA ALA A 101 6.80 12.42 18.80
C ALA A 101 5.93 11.66 17.79
N ASN A 102 5.83 10.34 17.92
CA ASN A 102 5.07 9.49 17.00
C ASN A 102 3.56 9.65 17.17
N ILE A 103 3.07 9.86 18.40
CA ILE A 103 1.65 10.20 18.64
C ILE A 103 1.32 11.54 17.98
N LEU A 104 2.17 12.55 18.13
CA LEU A 104 1.98 13.85 17.50
C LEU A 104 1.96 13.72 15.97
N SER A 105 2.90 12.99 15.39
CA SER A 105 2.97 12.72 13.95
C SER A 105 1.74 11.99 13.43
N PHE A 106 1.28 10.98 14.17
CA PHE A 106 0.07 10.22 13.83
C PHE A 106 -1.19 11.10 13.88
N TRP A 107 -1.29 11.94 14.91
CA TRP A 107 -2.40 12.88 15.08
C TRP A 107 -2.45 13.90 13.93
N LEU A 108 -1.31 14.48 13.56
CA LEU A 108 -1.19 15.43 12.44
C LEU A 108 -1.57 14.77 11.11
N LEU A 109 -1.12 13.53 10.89
CA LEU A 109 -1.42 12.78 9.68
C LEU A 109 -2.92 12.46 9.53
N HIS A 110 -3.58 12.12 10.66
CA HIS A 110 -5.00 11.74 10.67
C HIS A 110 -5.96 12.92 10.50
N HIS A 111 -5.57 14.12 10.97
CA HIS A 111 -6.40 15.31 10.83
C HIS A 111 -6.25 16.00 9.47
N GLY A 112 -5.26 15.63 8.67
CA GLY A 112 -4.97 16.25 7.38
C GLY A 112 -5.47 15.49 6.15
N SER A 113 -5.95 14.26 6.28
CA SER A 113 -6.26 13.41 5.12
C SER A 113 -7.52 12.59 5.31
N GLU A 114 -8.59 12.93 4.59
CA GLU A 114 -9.73 12.04 4.32
C GLU A 114 -9.40 11.00 3.23
N GLU A 115 -8.22 11.05 2.65
CA GLU A 115 -7.81 10.26 1.49
C GLU A 115 -7.31 8.87 1.88
N LYS A 116 -8.02 7.83 1.43
CA LYS A 116 -7.70 6.40 1.65
C LYS A 116 -6.66 5.85 0.65
N ASN A 117 -5.64 6.63 0.26
CA ASN A 117 -4.68 6.18 -0.73
C ASN A 117 -3.54 5.31 -0.15
N LEU A 118 -2.89 4.52 -1.02
CA LEU A 118 -1.77 3.67 -0.64
C LEU A 118 -0.61 4.45 -0.02
N ASN A 119 -0.41 5.69 -0.47
CA ASN A 119 0.65 6.56 0.05
C ASN A 119 0.38 6.99 1.50
N VAL A 120 -0.87 7.33 1.85
CA VAL A 120 -1.27 7.63 3.24
C VAL A 120 -1.16 6.37 4.10
N ARG A 121 -1.55 5.20 3.57
CA ARG A 121 -1.34 3.92 4.26
C ARG A 121 0.15 3.62 4.50
N ALA A 122 1.01 3.92 3.52
CA ALA A 122 2.46 3.76 3.69
C ALA A 122 3.00 4.64 4.81
N ALA A 123 2.64 5.94 4.81
CA ALA A 123 3.04 6.89 5.85
C ALA A 123 2.50 6.49 7.23
N ALA A 124 1.23 6.09 7.31
CA ALA A 124 0.62 5.63 8.57
C ALA A 124 1.27 4.36 9.11
N LEU A 125 1.63 3.40 8.24
CA LEU A 125 2.35 2.18 8.64
C LEU A 125 3.75 2.49 9.16
N HIS A 126 4.44 3.45 8.56
CA HIS A 126 5.75 3.89 9.02
C HIS A 126 5.66 4.45 10.45
N VAL A 127 4.79 5.44 10.67
CA VAL A 127 4.56 6.04 12.00
C VAL A 127 4.07 5.02 13.02
N LEU A 128 3.21 4.08 12.61
CA LEU A 128 2.75 2.99 13.49
C LEU A 128 3.90 2.03 13.84
N GLY A 129 4.79 1.74 12.91
CA GLY A 129 5.99 0.93 13.14
C GLY A 129 6.89 1.56 14.21
N ASP A 130 7.14 2.87 14.08
CA ASP A 130 7.96 3.64 15.03
C ASP A 130 7.30 3.72 16.40
N LEU A 131 5.96 3.90 16.44
CA LEU A 131 5.19 3.88 17.69
C LEU A 131 5.27 2.54 18.40
N LEU A 132 5.08 1.43 17.66
CA LEU A 132 5.18 0.08 18.20
C LEU A 132 6.60 -0.23 18.67
N GLY A 133 7.63 0.22 17.92
CA GLY A 133 9.03 0.12 18.32
C GLY A 133 9.31 0.85 19.63
N SER A 134 8.83 2.08 19.76
CA SER A 134 9.01 2.89 20.98
C SER A 134 8.26 2.28 22.18
N VAL A 135 7.04 1.77 21.99
CA VAL A 135 6.30 1.05 23.05
C VAL A 135 7.01 -0.23 23.45
N GLY A 136 7.51 -1.01 22.47
CA GLY A 136 8.32 -2.19 22.73
C GLY A 136 9.58 -1.87 23.54
N ALA A 137 10.27 -0.77 23.20
CA ALA A 137 11.43 -0.29 23.93
C ALA A 137 11.11 0.12 25.37
N ILE A 138 9.95 0.74 25.65
CA ILE A 138 9.48 1.04 27.01
C ILE A 138 9.28 -0.24 27.81
N ILE A 139 8.60 -1.24 27.21
CA ILE A 139 8.36 -2.53 27.87
C ILE A 139 9.69 -3.24 28.15
N ALA A 140 10.62 -3.25 27.20
CA ALA A 140 11.95 -3.83 27.38
C ALA A 140 12.71 -3.13 28.49
N ALA A 141 12.71 -1.78 28.51
CA ALA A 141 13.36 -0.97 29.55
C ALA A 141 12.82 -1.29 30.94
N LEU A 142 11.49 -1.40 31.10
CA LEU A 142 10.86 -1.79 32.37
C LEU A 142 11.31 -3.19 32.84
N ILE A 143 11.34 -4.16 31.93
CA ILE A 143 11.81 -5.53 32.23
C ILE A 143 13.27 -5.48 32.68
N ILE A 144 14.14 -4.76 31.97
CA ILE A 144 15.56 -4.63 32.27
C ILE A 144 15.76 -3.96 33.63
N ILE A 145 15.03 -2.87 33.93
CA ILE A 145 15.14 -2.14 35.19
C ILE A 145 14.74 -3.03 36.38
N TRP A 146 13.67 -3.83 36.24
CA TRP A 146 13.14 -4.63 37.33
C TRP A 146 13.85 -5.98 37.50
N THR A 147 14.27 -6.61 36.43
CA THR A 147 14.80 -7.99 36.43
C THR A 147 16.29 -8.09 36.08
N GLY A 148 16.86 -7.04 35.48
CA GLY A 148 18.21 -7.09 34.91
C GLY A 148 18.33 -7.95 33.63
N TRP A 149 17.19 -8.41 33.08
CA TRP A 149 17.18 -9.31 31.93
C TRP A 149 17.30 -8.57 30.59
N THR A 150 18.54 -8.39 30.12
CA THR A 150 18.88 -7.64 28.91
C THR A 150 18.36 -8.23 27.58
N PRO A 151 18.13 -9.57 27.42
CA PRO A 151 17.56 -10.11 26.19
C PRO A 151 16.15 -9.65 25.85
N ALA A 152 15.44 -9.01 26.78
CA ALA A 152 14.10 -8.46 26.55
C ALA A 152 14.05 -7.47 25.36
N ASP A 153 15.06 -6.60 25.23
CA ASP A 153 15.13 -5.61 24.15
C ASP A 153 15.20 -6.25 22.75
N PRO A 154 16.16 -7.12 22.41
CA PRO A 154 16.19 -7.73 21.09
C PRO A 154 14.99 -8.64 20.80
N ILE A 155 14.41 -9.32 21.80
CA ILE A 155 13.23 -10.17 21.60
C ILE A 155 12.02 -9.30 21.23
N LEU A 156 11.75 -8.23 21.96
CA LEU A 156 10.65 -7.32 21.65
C LEU A 156 10.86 -6.60 20.32
N SER A 157 12.10 -6.20 20.01
CA SER A 157 12.44 -5.61 18.71
C SER A 157 12.15 -6.56 17.55
N ILE A 158 12.49 -7.85 17.65
CA ILE A 158 12.16 -8.87 16.63
C ILE A 158 10.64 -9.02 16.50
N LEU A 159 9.92 -9.11 17.62
CA LEU A 159 8.46 -9.30 17.61
C LEU A 159 7.75 -8.15 16.88
N VAL A 160 8.09 -6.91 17.25
CA VAL A 160 7.55 -5.71 16.61
C VAL A 160 7.92 -5.66 15.14
N SER A 161 9.19 -5.94 14.81
CA SER A 161 9.67 -5.98 13.43
C SER A 161 8.92 -6.98 12.56
N LEU A 162 8.58 -8.16 13.07
CA LEU A 162 7.79 -9.14 12.33
C LEU A 162 6.37 -8.65 12.03
N LEU A 163 5.73 -7.94 12.97
CA LEU A 163 4.42 -7.34 12.75
C LEU A 163 4.47 -6.25 11.67
N VAL A 164 5.48 -5.38 11.75
CA VAL A 164 5.69 -4.32 10.75
C VAL A 164 6.01 -4.91 9.38
N LEU A 165 6.89 -5.93 9.33
CA LEU A 165 7.27 -6.61 8.08
C LEU A 165 6.06 -7.21 7.36
N ARG A 166 5.16 -7.86 8.10
CA ARG A 166 3.94 -8.42 7.54
C ARG A 166 3.07 -7.33 6.88
N SER A 167 2.94 -6.19 7.53
CA SER A 167 2.14 -5.07 7.04
C SER A 167 2.80 -4.38 5.84
N ALA A 168 4.11 -4.15 5.91
CA ALA A 168 4.90 -3.60 4.82
C ALA A 168 4.88 -4.48 3.57
N TRP A 169 4.97 -5.81 3.76
CA TRP A 169 4.87 -6.77 2.66
C TRP A 169 3.52 -6.75 1.97
N ARG A 170 2.42 -6.60 2.73
CA ARG A 170 1.08 -6.44 2.16
C ARG A 170 0.99 -5.16 1.35
N LEU A 171 1.46 -4.03 1.91
CA LEU A 171 1.48 -2.76 1.20
C LEU A 171 2.32 -2.81 -0.09
N LEU A 172 3.46 -3.50 -0.05
CA LEU A 172 4.30 -3.71 -1.22
C LEU A 172 3.55 -4.48 -2.31
N LYS A 173 2.86 -5.56 -1.95
CA LYS A 173 2.03 -6.33 -2.89
C LYS A 173 0.91 -5.50 -3.49
N ASP A 174 0.20 -4.72 -2.67
CA ASP A 174 -0.88 -3.85 -3.12
C ASP A 174 -0.36 -2.81 -4.12
N SER A 175 0.80 -2.19 -3.80
CA SER A 175 1.43 -1.20 -4.68
C SER A 175 1.92 -1.80 -6.00
N VAL A 176 2.51 -3.00 -5.96
CA VAL A 176 2.93 -3.73 -7.17
C VAL A 176 1.71 -4.07 -8.04
N ASN A 177 0.64 -4.58 -7.42
CA ASN A 177 -0.59 -4.89 -8.14
C ASN A 177 -1.15 -3.66 -8.87
N GLU A 178 -1.17 -2.51 -8.21
CA GLU A 178 -1.65 -1.26 -8.81
C GLU A 178 -0.73 -0.75 -9.93
N LEU A 179 0.61 -0.86 -9.75
CA LEU A 179 1.57 -0.49 -10.79
C LEU A 179 1.49 -1.39 -12.03
N LEU A 180 1.12 -2.66 -11.83
CA LEU A 180 0.90 -3.64 -12.90
C LEU A 180 -0.53 -3.59 -13.48
N GLU A 181 -1.31 -2.54 -13.14
CA GLU A 181 -2.68 -2.36 -13.62
C GLU A 181 -3.62 -3.50 -13.21
N GLY A 182 -3.33 -4.15 -12.07
CA GLY A 182 -4.18 -5.18 -11.51
C GLY A 182 -5.50 -4.62 -11.00
N ALA A 183 -6.54 -5.43 -11.08
CA ALA A 183 -7.85 -5.08 -10.54
C ALA A 183 -7.79 -4.89 -9.00
N PRO A 184 -8.61 -3.97 -8.45
CA PRO A 184 -8.74 -3.83 -7.00
C PRO A 184 -9.16 -5.15 -6.36
N VAL A 185 -8.50 -5.55 -5.27
CA VAL A 185 -8.80 -6.81 -4.56
C VAL A 185 -10.24 -6.85 -4.03
N SER A 186 -10.85 -5.69 -3.81
CA SER A 186 -12.22 -5.56 -3.32
C SER A 186 -13.29 -5.77 -4.40
N LEU A 187 -12.92 -5.83 -5.68
CA LEU A 187 -13.84 -5.94 -6.79
C LEU A 187 -13.90 -7.36 -7.34
N ASP A 188 -15.05 -8.02 -7.17
CA ASP A 188 -15.35 -9.29 -7.84
C ASP A 188 -15.95 -9.03 -9.23
N ILE A 189 -15.10 -9.16 -10.27
CA ILE A 189 -15.49 -8.95 -11.67
C ILE A 189 -16.55 -9.98 -12.11
N ALA A 190 -16.48 -11.21 -11.59
CA ALA A 190 -17.43 -12.26 -11.97
C ALA A 190 -18.82 -11.94 -11.39
N GLU A 191 -18.88 -11.44 -10.15
CA GLU A 191 -20.14 -11.00 -9.56
C GLU A 191 -20.69 -9.75 -10.26
N LEU A 192 -19.85 -8.78 -10.58
CA LEU A 192 -20.22 -7.59 -11.35
C LEU A 192 -20.92 -7.98 -12.67
N LYS A 193 -20.29 -8.86 -13.46
CA LYS A 193 -20.86 -9.36 -14.72
C LYS A 193 -22.25 -9.98 -14.51
N ARG A 194 -22.37 -10.88 -13.53
CA ARG A 194 -23.66 -11.56 -13.21
C ARG A 194 -24.75 -10.59 -12.79
N ARG A 195 -24.39 -9.63 -11.91
CA ARG A 195 -25.33 -8.64 -11.42
C ARG A 195 -25.82 -7.71 -12.51
N MET A 196 -24.95 -7.20 -13.38
CA MET A 196 -25.34 -6.34 -14.49
C MET A 196 -26.35 -7.04 -15.41
N CYS A 197 -26.10 -8.32 -15.78
CA CYS A 197 -27.01 -9.08 -16.61
C CYS A 197 -28.37 -9.37 -15.93
N ARG A 198 -28.42 -9.39 -14.59
CA ARG A 198 -29.66 -9.65 -13.84
C ARG A 198 -30.46 -8.39 -13.57
N GLU A 199 -29.77 -7.27 -13.28
CA GLU A 199 -30.39 -6.06 -12.80
C GLU A 199 -30.73 -5.05 -13.91
N ILE A 200 -30.08 -5.17 -15.09
CA ILE A 200 -30.36 -4.35 -16.29
C ILE A 200 -30.94 -5.26 -17.37
N PRO A 201 -32.26 -5.16 -17.63
CA PRO A 201 -32.96 -6.11 -18.53
C PRO A 201 -32.44 -6.15 -19.97
N GLU A 202 -31.92 -5.03 -20.46
CA GLU A 202 -31.36 -4.87 -21.79
C GLU A 202 -29.99 -5.52 -21.95
N VAL A 203 -29.26 -5.77 -20.84
CA VAL A 203 -27.93 -6.35 -20.85
C VAL A 203 -28.01 -7.87 -20.94
N ARG A 204 -27.44 -8.45 -22.01
CA ARG A 204 -27.38 -9.88 -22.26
C ARG A 204 -26.08 -10.53 -21.77
N ASN A 205 -24.98 -9.87 -22.02
CA ASN A 205 -23.67 -10.36 -21.64
C ASN A 205 -22.71 -9.21 -21.36
N VAL A 206 -21.75 -9.44 -20.45
CA VAL A 206 -20.67 -8.51 -20.16
C VAL A 206 -19.34 -9.26 -20.28
N HIS A 207 -18.46 -8.77 -21.15
CA HIS A 207 -17.17 -9.41 -21.44
C HIS A 207 -16.08 -8.35 -21.65
N HIS A 208 -14.83 -8.78 -21.84
CA HIS A 208 -13.66 -7.90 -21.95
C HIS A 208 -13.59 -6.82 -20.87
N VAL A 209 -13.83 -7.24 -19.63
CA VAL A 209 -13.79 -6.33 -18.48
C VAL A 209 -12.35 -6.17 -18.00
N HIS A 210 -11.82 -4.97 -18.13
CA HIS A 210 -10.54 -4.59 -17.58
C HIS A 210 -10.75 -3.48 -16.56
N VAL A 211 -10.17 -3.65 -15.38
CA VAL A 211 -10.28 -2.68 -14.28
C VAL A 211 -8.90 -2.47 -13.70
N TRP A 212 -8.52 -1.24 -13.53
CA TRP A 212 -7.26 -0.87 -12.87
C TRP A 212 -7.44 0.39 -12.04
N MET A 213 -6.49 0.63 -11.14
CA MET A 213 -6.47 1.85 -10.34
C MET A 213 -5.61 2.93 -11.01
N VAL A 214 -6.06 4.18 -10.96
CA VAL A 214 -5.26 5.37 -11.29
C VAL A 214 -5.26 6.26 -10.06
N GLY A 215 -4.29 6.05 -9.19
CA GLY A 215 -4.31 6.58 -7.84
C GLY A 215 -5.44 5.95 -7.04
N GLU A 216 -6.39 6.74 -6.56
CA GLU A 216 -7.53 6.24 -5.78
C GLU A 216 -8.75 5.88 -6.61
N LYS A 217 -8.73 6.23 -7.89
CA LYS A 217 -9.89 6.10 -8.78
C LYS A 217 -9.82 4.82 -9.59
N PRO A 218 -10.81 3.93 -9.47
CA PRO A 218 -10.95 2.81 -10.39
C PRO A 218 -11.35 3.30 -11.77
N VAL A 219 -10.67 2.78 -12.79
CA VAL A 219 -10.98 3.01 -14.20
C VAL A 219 -11.34 1.66 -14.81
N MET A 220 -12.34 1.64 -15.67
CA MET A 220 -12.86 0.41 -16.27
C MET A 220 -13.04 0.54 -17.78
N THR A 221 -12.72 -0.53 -18.49
CA THR A 221 -13.21 -0.75 -19.86
C THR A 221 -13.97 -2.05 -19.91
N LEU A 222 -15.09 -2.07 -20.62
CA LEU A 222 -15.89 -3.28 -20.78
C LEU A 222 -16.68 -3.28 -22.07
N HIS A 223 -16.99 -4.47 -22.57
CA HIS A 223 -17.93 -4.69 -23.64
C HIS A 223 -19.25 -5.20 -23.06
N VAL A 224 -20.35 -4.62 -23.49
CA VAL A 224 -21.69 -4.95 -23.03
C VAL A 224 -22.55 -5.30 -24.23
N GLN A 225 -22.91 -6.58 -24.34
CA GLN A 225 -23.86 -7.02 -25.34
C GLN A 225 -25.27 -6.70 -24.86
N VAL A 226 -25.99 -5.91 -25.63
CA VAL A 226 -27.33 -5.43 -25.30
C VAL A 226 -28.38 -5.78 -26.36
N ILE A 227 -29.65 -5.85 -25.95
CA ILE A 227 -30.76 -5.79 -26.86
C ILE A 227 -30.83 -4.35 -27.40
N PRO A 228 -31.02 -4.15 -28.73
CA PRO A 228 -31.12 -2.78 -29.25
C PRO A 228 -32.17 -1.96 -28.48
N PRO A 229 -31.76 -0.91 -27.75
CA PRO A 229 -32.65 -0.10 -26.96
C PRO A 229 -33.37 0.91 -27.85
N HIS A 230 -34.51 1.46 -27.37
CA HIS A 230 -35.16 2.59 -28.02
C HIS A 230 -34.33 3.86 -27.96
N ASP A 231 -33.59 4.03 -26.84
CA ASP A 231 -32.69 5.13 -26.61
C ASP A 231 -31.33 4.57 -26.14
N HIS A 232 -30.33 4.67 -27.02
CA HIS A 232 -28.98 4.18 -26.79
C HIS A 232 -28.28 4.96 -25.68
N ASP A 233 -28.43 6.29 -25.67
CA ASP A 233 -27.75 7.16 -24.70
C ASP A 233 -28.33 6.98 -23.30
N ALA A 234 -29.65 6.79 -23.19
CA ALA A 234 -30.30 6.49 -21.93
C ALA A 234 -29.82 5.17 -21.31
N LEU A 235 -29.63 4.12 -22.11
CA LEU A 235 -29.11 2.85 -21.63
C LEU A 235 -27.63 2.97 -21.22
N LEU A 236 -26.83 3.70 -21.98
CA LEU A 236 -25.44 3.97 -21.64
C LEU A 236 -25.35 4.71 -20.30
N ASP A 237 -26.14 5.74 -20.10
CA ASP A 237 -26.21 6.52 -18.86
C ASP A 237 -26.65 5.64 -17.67
N GLN A 238 -27.64 4.77 -17.86
CA GLN A 238 -28.07 3.80 -16.86
C GLN A 238 -26.94 2.86 -16.44
N ILE A 239 -26.17 2.32 -17.39
CA ILE A 239 -25.02 1.44 -17.09
C ILE A 239 -23.94 2.21 -16.35
N GLN A 240 -23.64 3.45 -16.75
CA GLN A 240 -22.65 4.29 -16.07
C GLN A 240 -23.06 4.59 -14.63
N HIS A 241 -24.30 4.99 -14.39
CA HIS A 241 -24.83 5.21 -13.04
C HIS A 241 -24.80 3.93 -12.20
N TYR A 242 -25.15 2.79 -12.80
CA TYR A 242 -25.07 1.50 -12.11
C TYR A 242 -23.64 1.18 -11.63
N LEU A 243 -22.64 1.41 -12.48
CA LEU A 243 -21.22 1.20 -12.13
C LEU A 243 -20.74 2.17 -11.04
N MET A 244 -21.20 3.43 -11.11
CA MET A 244 -20.88 4.43 -10.10
C MET A 244 -21.50 4.09 -8.74
N ASP A 245 -22.80 3.81 -8.71
CA ASP A 245 -23.56 3.63 -7.46
C ASP A 245 -23.15 2.35 -6.70
N HIS A 246 -22.92 1.26 -7.42
CA HIS A 246 -22.64 -0.04 -6.80
C HIS A 246 -21.15 -0.35 -6.64
N TYR A 247 -20.27 0.22 -7.48
CA TYR A 247 -18.86 -0.11 -7.53
C TYR A 247 -17.94 1.10 -7.43
N GLN A 248 -18.50 2.32 -7.34
CA GLN A 248 -17.75 3.59 -7.27
C GLN A 248 -16.81 3.81 -8.47
N ILE A 249 -17.19 3.29 -9.64
CA ILE A 249 -16.45 3.44 -10.88
C ILE A 249 -17.03 4.64 -11.64
N GLU A 250 -16.37 5.80 -11.49
CA GLU A 250 -16.76 7.05 -12.16
C GLU A 250 -16.31 7.09 -13.62
N HIS A 251 -15.23 6.39 -13.97
CA HIS A 251 -14.62 6.43 -15.29
C HIS A 251 -14.67 5.06 -15.95
N ALA A 252 -15.76 4.81 -16.68
CA ALA A 252 -15.96 3.60 -17.46
C ALA A 252 -16.06 3.91 -18.96
N THR A 253 -15.27 3.20 -19.77
CA THR A 253 -15.43 3.18 -21.23
C THR A 253 -16.24 1.93 -21.60
N ILE A 254 -17.44 2.13 -22.12
CA ILE A 254 -18.40 1.06 -22.39
C ILE A 254 -18.58 0.94 -23.91
N GLN A 255 -18.18 -0.22 -24.45
CA GLN A 255 -18.50 -0.57 -25.81
C GLN A 255 -19.80 -1.37 -25.82
N MET A 256 -20.90 -0.80 -26.36
CA MET A 256 -22.16 -1.50 -26.49
C MET A 256 -22.21 -2.26 -27.82
N GLU A 257 -22.58 -3.54 -27.75
CA GLU A 257 -22.62 -4.47 -28.88
C GLU A 257 -23.99 -5.10 -29.00
N TYR A 258 -24.49 -5.23 -30.25
CA TYR A 258 -25.76 -5.91 -30.51
C TYR A 258 -25.54 -7.38 -30.89
N GLN A 259 -24.35 -7.73 -31.36
CA GLN A 259 -23.96 -9.09 -31.72
C GLN A 259 -22.76 -9.54 -30.87
N PRO A 260 -22.59 -10.85 -30.63
CA PRO A 260 -21.42 -11.36 -29.96
C PRO A 260 -20.12 -10.99 -30.71
N CYS A 261 -19.09 -10.64 -29.99
CA CYS A 261 -17.76 -10.42 -30.56
C CYS A 261 -17.23 -11.72 -31.19
N HIS A 262 -16.84 -11.69 -32.46
CA HIS A 262 -16.44 -12.87 -33.23
C HIS A 262 -14.98 -12.81 -33.71
N GLY A 263 -14.15 -11.88 -33.22
CA GLY A 263 -12.76 -11.73 -33.64
C GLY A 263 -11.78 -12.59 -32.84
N PRO A 264 -10.76 -13.19 -33.50
CA PRO A 264 -9.68 -13.90 -32.82
C PRO A 264 -8.83 -12.94 -31.93
N ASP A 265 -8.90 -11.63 -32.18
CA ASP A 265 -8.17 -10.59 -31.44
C ASP A 265 -8.91 -10.11 -30.19
N CYS A 266 -10.09 -10.64 -29.90
CA CYS A 266 -10.88 -10.28 -28.72
C CYS A 266 -10.34 -10.89 -27.42
N HIS A 267 -9.30 -11.71 -27.47
CA HIS A 267 -8.76 -12.44 -26.32
C HIS A 267 -7.33 -11.98 -26.00
N LEU A 268 -7.17 -10.83 -25.39
CA LEU A 268 -5.95 -10.56 -24.63
C LEU A 268 -5.97 -11.51 -23.41
N ASN A 269 -5.38 -12.70 -23.58
CA ASN A 269 -5.15 -13.68 -22.52
C ASN A 269 -6.38 -14.11 -21.69
N GLU A 270 -7.46 -14.56 -22.30
CA GLU A 270 -8.30 -15.55 -21.61
C GLU A 270 -7.46 -16.83 -21.52
N GLY A 271 -6.95 -17.09 -20.30
CA GLY A 271 -6.07 -18.22 -20.03
C GLY A 271 -6.61 -19.50 -20.65
N VAL A 272 -5.72 -20.23 -21.29
CA VAL A 272 -5.92 -21.51 -21.95
C VAL A 272 -6.70 -22.47 -21.05
N SER A 273 -8.02 -22.43 -21.10
CA SER A 273 -8.88 -23.51 -20.64
C SER A 273 -9.29 -24.32 -21.89
N GLY A 274 -8.52 -25.37 -22.11
CA GLY A 274 -8.85 -26.59 -22.82
C GLY A 274 -9.84 -26.51 -23.98
N HIS A 275 -9.39 -26.22 -25.20
CA HIS A 275 -10.10 -26.65 -26.38
C HIS A 275 -9.75 -28.11 -26.67
N SER A 276 -10.61 -29.02 -26.20
CA SER A 276 -10.70 -30.36 -26.78
C SER A 276 -11.22 -30.21 -28.21
N HIS A 277 -10.32 -30.40 -29.16
CA HIS A 277 -10.69 -30.60 -30.56
C HIS A 277 -11.52 -31.88 -30.68
N HIS A 278 -12.81 -31.76 -30.93
CA HIS A 278 -13.58 -32.83 -31.57
C HIS A 278 -13.52 -32.61 -33.08
N HIS A 279 -12.68 -33.41 -33.70
CA HIS A 279 -12.81 -33.72 -35.13
C HIS A 279 -14.05 -34.61 -35.34
N HIS A 280 -14.96 -34.17 -36.20
CA HIS A 280 -15.74 -34.99 -37.10
C HIS A 280 -15.96 -34.25 -38.40
#